data_6ff0bb280bcae6c39f185b5e3caff981
#
_entry.id   6ff0bb280bcae6c39f185b5e3caff981
#
_cell.length_a   1.000
_cell.length_b   1.000
_cell.length_c   1.000
_cell.angle_alpha   90.00
_cell.angle_beta   90.00
_cell.angle_gamma   90.00
#
_symmetry.space_group_name_H-M   'P 1'
#
loop_
_entity.id
_entity.type
_entity.pdbx_description
1 polymer ?
#
loop_
_entity_poly.entity_id
_entity_poly.type
_entity_poly.pdbx_seq_one_letter_code
_entity_poly.pdbx_strand_id
1 'polypeptide(L)'
;MTAQRHSPLYQWEQEMLDAYHDYQWHLVLDPLYEKFQRWNAGELSHRELDEAIHKTHKECRKVYSLFTEKRDFLVSVIPFNEDWFPKWLKDHPKPGE
;
A
#
# COMPACT_ATOMS: atom_id res chain seq x y z
N MET A 1 -33.87 -2.16 -4.53
CA MET A 1 -33.21 -1.70 -4.57
C MET A 1 -32.58 -1.49 -4.19
N THR A 2 -32.50 -1.46 -3.76
CA THR A 2 -31.81 -0.98 -3.75
C THR A 2 -30.82 -0.78 -3.69
N ALA A 3 -30.72 -0.76 -4.11
CA ALA A 3 -29.35 -0.72 -4.36
C ALA A 3 -28.61 0.08 -3.42
N GLN A 4 -27.55 -0.40 -3.07
CA GLN A 4 -26.72 0.29 -2.22
C GLN A 4 -26.09 1.41 -2.96
N ARG A 5 -26.47 2.58 -2.64
CA ARG A 5 -25.83 3.74 -3.19
C ARG A 5 -24.90 4.28 -2.17
N HIS A 6 -23.62 4.13 -2.45
CA HIS A 6 -22.63 4.71 -1.58
C HIS A 6 -22.50 6.19 -1.91
N SER A 7 -22.32 7.01 -0.89
CA SER A 7 -22.13 8.43 -1.07
C SER A 7 -20.83 8.72 -1.80
N PRO A 8 -20.66 9.91 -2.38
CA PRO A 8 -19.37 10.27 -2.98
C PRO A 8 -18.22 10.20 -1.98
N LEU A 9 -18.49 10.54 -0.71
CA LEU A 9 -17.47 10.44 0.33
C LEU A 9 -17.06 9.00 0.55
N TYR A 10 -18.03 8.09 0.61
CA TYR A 10 -17.71 6.67 0.80
C TYR A 10 -16.87 6.15 -0.35
N GLN A 11 -17.21 6.52 -1.58
CA GLN A 11 -16.46 6.08 -2.75
C GLN A 11 -15.05 6.65 -2.75
N TRP A 12 -14.90 7.91 -2.36
CA TRP A 12 -13.60 8.54 -2.24
C TRP A 12 -12.73 7.83 -1.21
N GLU A 13 -13.34 7.47 -0.07
CA GLU A 13 -12.65 6.72 0.97
C GLU A 13 -12.20 5.35 0.47
N GLN A 14 -13.05 4.69 -0.32
CA GLN A 14 -12.71 3.38 -0.86
C GLN A 14 -11.55 3.47 -1.85
N GLU A 15 -11.56 4.49 -2.69
CA GLU A 15 -10.46 4.73 -3.61
C GLU A 15 -9.14 5.00 -2.87
N MET A 16 -9.25 5.76 -1.77
CA MET A 16 -8.09 6.02 -0.92
C MET A 16 -7.54 4.73 -0.32
N LEU A 17 -8.41 3.88 0.20
CA LEU A 17 -8.01 2.61 0.79
C LEU A 17 -7.33 1.70 -0.25
N ASP A 18 -7.93 1.60 -1.42
CA ASP A 18 -7.38 0.74 -2.47
C ASP A 18 -6.03 1.24 -2.96
N ALA A 19 -5.91 2.55 -3.15
CA ALA A 19 -4.66 3.15 -3.62
C ALA A 19 -3.57 3.05 -2.55
N TYR A 20 -3.93 3.21 -1.29
CA TYR A 20 -2.96 3.11 -0.19
C TYR A 20 -2.49 1.67 -0.01
N HIS A 21 -3.39 0.72 -0.20
CA HIS A 21 -3.05 -0.70 -0.17
C HIS A 21 -1.99 -1.00 -1.24
N ASP A 22 -2.23 -0.55 -2.46
CA ASP A 22 -1.30 -0.73 -3.56
C ASP A 22 0.05 -0.07 -3.26
N TYR A 23 0.02 1.16 -2.74
CA TYR A 23 1.21 1.89 -2.38
C TYR A 23 2.06 1.14 -1.35
N GLN A 24 1.42 0.62 -0.29
CA GLN A 24 2.14 -0.09 0.76
C GLN A 24 2.81 -1.36 0.24
N TRP A 25 2.11 -2.10 -0.64
CA TRP A 25 2.69 -3.31 -1.21
C TRP A 25 3.88 -2.98 -2.12
N HIS A 26 3.80 -1.90 -2.89
CA HIS A 26 4.93 -1.48 -3.72
C HIS A 26 6.13 -1.03 -2.90
N LEU A 27 5.89 -0.35 -1.77
CA LEU A 27 6.99 0.03 -0.89
C LEU A 27 7.77 -1.18 -0.41
N VAL A 28 7.09 -2.28 -0.18
CA VAL A 28 7.73 -3.49 0.34
C VAL A 28 8.32 -4.34 -0.78
N LEU A 29 7.60 -4.50 -1.88
CA LEU A 29 7.99 -5.46 -2.92
C LEU A 29 8.90 -4.90 -4.00
N ASP A 30 8.83 -3.59 -4.29
CA ASP A 30 9.68 -3.00 -5.32
C ASP A 30 11.17 -3.16 -5.01
N PRO A 31 11.64 -2.95 -3.76
CA PRO A 31 13.05 -3.20 -3.46
C PRO A 31 13.45 -4.65 -3.66
N LEU A 32 12.56 -5.59 -3.38
CA LEU A 32 12.85 -7.01 -3.59
C LEU A 32 12.92 -7.33 -5.08
N TYR A 33 12.02 -6.75 -5.86
CA TYR A 33 12.03 -6.93 -7.31
C TYR A 33 13.37 -6.46 -7.89
N GLU A 34 13.87 -5.32 -7.43
CA GLU A 34 15.15 -4.81 -7.86
C GLU A 34 16.29 -5.78 -7.50
N LYS A 35 16.22 -6.40 -6.32
CA LYS A 35 17.22 -7.37 -5.91
C LYS A 35 17.18 -8.64 -6.75
N PHE A 36 16.00 -9.06 -7.18
CA PHE A 36 15.87 -10.18 -8.10
C PHE A 36 16.53 -9.86 -9.43
N GLN A 37 16.38 -8.64 -9.92
CA GLN A 37 17.01 -8.24 -11.17
C GLN A 37 18.53 -8.24 -11.05
N ARG A 38 19.06 -7.75 -9.94
CA ARG A 38 20.50 -7.74 -9.69
C ARG A 38 21.05 -9.15 -9.54
N TRP A 39 20.30 -10.01 -8.87
CA TRP A 39 20.69 -11.41 -8.73
C TRP A 39 20.73 -12.09 -10.10
N ASN A 40 19.74 -11.83 -10.92
CA ASN A 40 19.68 -12.42 -12.26
C ASN A 40 20.83 -11.93 -13.14
N ALA A 41 21.30 -10.70 -12.89
CA ALA A 41 22.42 -10.13 -13.62
C ALA A 41 23.78 -10.54 -13.05
N GLY A 42 23.80 -11.37 -12.02
CA GLY A 42 25.04 -11.82 -11.41
C GLY A 42 25.66 -10.84 -10.43
N GLU A 43 24.91 -9.77 -10.05
CA GLU A 43 25.43 -8.73 -9.17
C GLU A 43 25.13 -9.00 -7.69
N LEU A 44 24.31 -10.00 -7.41
CA LEU A 44 23.90 -10.33 -6.06
C LEU A 44 24.01 -11.84 -5.88
N SER A 45 24.57 -12.29 -4.76
CA SER A 45 24.72 -13.73 -4.51
C SER A 45 23.38 -14.36 -4.14
N HIS A 46 23.32 -15.70 -4.24
CA HIS A 46 22.14 -16.45 -3.80
C HIS A 46 21.82 -16.16 -2.34
N ARG A 47 22.86 -16.07 -1.51
CA ARG A 47 22.69 -15.83 -0.09
C ARG A 47 22.13 -14.43 0.18
N GLU A 48 22.64 -13.45 -0.53
CA GLU A 48 22.16 -12.07 -0.39
C GLU A 48 20.70 -11.94 -0.80
N LEU A 49 20.33 -12.64 -1.89
CA LEU A 49 18.94 -12.63 -2.32
C LEU A 49 18.05 -13.34 -1.29
N ASP A 50 18.51 -14.47 -0.76
CA ASP A 50 17.75 -15.22 0.24
C ASP A 50 17.50 -14.36 1.49
N GLU A 51 18.53 -13.65 1.94
CA GLU A 51 18.37 -12.74 3.07
C GLU A 51 17.34 -11.65 2.78
N ALA A 52 17.37 -11.12 1.56
CA ALA A 52 16.41 -10.08 1.14
C ALA A 52 14.99 -10.64 1.14
N ILE A 53 14.80 -11.89 0.68
CA ILE A 53 13.49 -12.53 0.68
C ILE A 53 12.96 -12.66 2.10
N HIS A 54 13.79 -13.15 3.02
CA HIS A 54 13.38 -13.32 4.41
C HIS A 54 13.02 -11.98 5.07
N LYS A 55 13.83 -10.96 4.82
CA LYS A 55 13.58 -9.65 5.38
C LYS A 55 12.28 -9.05 4.83
N THR A 56 12.08 -9.20 3.52
CA THR A 56 10.88 -8.70 2.86
C THR A 56 9.63 -9.40 3.38
N HIS A 57 9.74 -10.70 3.65
CA HIS A 57 8.60 -11.44 4.18
C HIS A 57 8.08 -10.83 5.48
N LYS A 58 8.99 -10.40 6.36
CA LYS A 58 8.58 -9.75 7.61
C LYS A 58 7.84 -8.44 7.34
N GLU A 59 8.30 -7.68 6.34
CA GLU A 59 7.62 -6.44 5.97
C GLU A 59 6.26 -6.70 5.34
N CYS A 60 6.14 -7.76 4.56
CA CYS A 60 4.84 -8.16 3.99
C CYS A 60 3.84 -8.47 5.08
N ARG A 61 4.28 -9.10 6.16
CA ARG A 61 3.39 -9.41 7.28
C ARG A 61 2.88 -8.15 7.96
N LYS A 62 3.70 -7.11 8.03
CA LYS A 62 3.27 -5.84 8.61
C LYS A 62 2.20 -5.18 7.74
N VAL A 63 2.38 -5.22 6.42
CA VAL A 63 1.37 -4.68 5.51
C VAL A 63 0.07 -5.45 5.65
N TYR A 64 0.16 -6.78 5.67
CA TYR A 64 -1.01 -7.62 5.82
C TYR A 64 -1.75 -7.28 7.13
N SER A 65 -1.00 -7.15 8.23
CA SER A 65 -1.61 -6.83 9.52
C SER A 65 -2.30 -5.47 9.52
N LEU A 66 -1.70 -4.49 8.85
CA LEU A 66 -2.30 -3.17 8.75
C LEU A 66 -3.68 -3.25 8.10
N PHE A 67 -3.78 -4.00 7.00
CA PHE A 67 -5.03 -4.06 6.25
C PHE A 67 -6.03 -5.08 6.78
N THR A 68 -5.74 -5.71 7.92
CA THR A 68 -6.75 -6.49 8.66
C THR A 68 -7.50 -5.60 9.65
N GLU A 69 -7.07 -4.34 9.82
CA GLU A 69 -7.77 -3.40 10.69
C GLU A 69 -9.11 -3.00 10.08
N LYS A 70 -9.99 -2.49 10.93
CA LYS A 70 -11.31 -2.07 10.47
C LYS A 70 -11.21 -0.88 9.54
N ARG A 71 -12.15 -0.81 8.61
CA ARG A 71 -12.21 0.25 7.62
C ARG A 71 -12.17 1.64 8.25
N ASP A 72 -12.96 1.85 9.30
CA ASP A 72 -13.02 3.17 9.95
C ASP A 72 -11.68 3.59 10.52
N PHE A 73 -10.94 2.64 11.07
CA PHE A 73 -9.61 2.93 11.58
C PHE A 73 -8.68 3.35 10.44
N LEU A 74 -8.68 2.57 9.35
CA LEU A 74 -7.81 2.88 8.20
C LEU A 74 -8.14 4.24 7.61
N VAL A 75 -9.41 4.54 7.43
CA VAL A 75 -9.85 5.82 6.90
C VAL A 75 -9.36 6.97 7.78
N SER A 76 -9.30 6.74 9.09
CA SER A 76 -8.89 7.79 10.03
C SER A 76 -7.38 8.00 10.08
N VAL A 77 -6.57 6.96 9.81
CA VAL A 77 -5.13 7.06 9.97
C VAL A 77 -4.38 7.35 8.66
N ILE A 78 -4.90 6.90 7.52
CA ILE A 78 -4.22 7.11 6.25
C ILE A 78 -3.92 8.57 5.95
N PRO A 79 -4.83 9.53 6.24
CA PRO A 79 -4.55 10.94 5.98
C PRO A 79 -3.36 11.51 6.74
N PHE A 80 -2.89 10.81 7.77
CA PHE A 80 -1.71 11.27 8.51
C PHE A 80 -0.40 10.83 7.85
N ASN A 81 -0.46 10.04 6.79
CA ASN A 81 0.73 9.64 6.07
C ASN A 81 1.15 10.79 5.14
N GLU A 82 2.12 11.58 5.57
CA GLU A 82 2.54 12.78 4.85
C GLU A 82 3.35 12.45 3.59
N ASP A 83 3.88 11.25 3.49
CA ASP A 83 4.66 10.87 2.31
C ASP A 83 3.77 10.50 1.13
N TRP A 84 2.54 10.10 1.39
CA TRP A 84 1.65 9.63 0.34
C TRP A 84 0.37 10.43 0.18
N PHE A 85 -0.31 10.71 1.29
CA PHE A 85 -1.66 11.25 1.23
C PHE A 85 -1.76 12.61 0.53
N PRO A 86 -0.89 13.58 0.81
CA PRO A 86 -1.02 14.88 0.15
C PRO A 86 -0.89 14.80 -1.37
N LYS A 87 -0.05 13.89 -1.86
CA LYS A 87 0.12 13.72 -3.31
C LYS A 87 -1.11 13.07 -3.93
N TRP A 88 -1.64 12.06 -3.26
CA TRP A 88 -2.84 11.38 -3.74
C TRP A 88 -4.05 12.32 -3.72
N LEU A 89 -4.18 13.11 -2.66
CA LEU A 89 -5.29 14.04 -2.48
C LEU A 89 -5.33 15.08 -3.59
N LYS A 90 -4.17 15.47 -4.10
CA LYS A 90 -4.08 16.47 -5.14
C LYS A 90 -4.85 16.06 -6.40
N ASP A 91 -4.78 14.77 -6.74
CA ASP A 91 -5.47 14.24 -7.91
C ASP A 91 -6.85 13.66 -7.57
N HIS A 92 -7.16 13.59 -6.28
CA HIS A 92 -8.41 12.97 -5.81
C HIS A 92 -8.99 13.85 -4.70
N PRO A 93 -9.43 15.06 -5.02
CA PRO A 93 -9.93 15.97 -3.99
C PRO A 93 -11.13 15.37 -3.26
N LYS A 94 -11.17 15.62 -1.95
CA LYS A 94 -12.24 15.10 -1.14
C LYS A 94 -13.56 15.74 -1.58
N PRO A 95 -14.60 14.94 -1.82
CA PRO A 95 -15.86 15.48 -2.27
C PRO A 95 -16.53 16.31 -1.17
N GLY A 96 -17.22 17.35 -1.59
CA GLY A 96 -18.05 18.13 -0.68
C GLY A 96 -19.22 17.30 -0.21
N GLU A 97 -19.74 17.66 0.93
CA GLU A 97 -20.89 16.93 1.50
C GLU A 97 -22.21 17.51 1.17
#